data_149a91881d627ea2b68cdd189c3ad627
#
_entry.id   149a91881d627ea2b68cdd189c3ad627
#
_cell.length_a   1.000
_cell.length_b   1.000
_cell.length_c   1.000
_cell.angle_alpha   90.00
_cell.angle_beta   90.00
_cell.angle_gamma   90.00
#
_symmetry.space_group_name_H-M   'P 1'
#
loop_
_entity.id
_entity.type
_entity.pdbx_description
1 polymer ?
#
loop_
_entity_poly.entity_id
_entity_poly.type
_entity_poly.pdbx_seq_one_letter_code
_entity_poly.pdbx_strand_id
1 'polypeptide(L)'
;VEISSKAPSVSIQEKYKAYADARAQFEKDARARLEELGDEAEDSVKEQVYNDYEAAVKECNDKAFDANKDNIIGAMVLSTLQYDLTPAQVDSMLNLLDPSLSESSVVSMMKKAIDAKKATAEGAMFTDFDIDGVKLSDYVGKGKYVLVDFWASWCGPCKREIPNIKKVYDKYVGDDFDVLSVAVWDQPQASVDTAKAYGVNWNEIINAQAVPTDLYGIQGIPHIILFGPDGTIVKRDLRGEGIEEEVAKYVTAKK
;
A
#
# COMPACT_ATOMS: atom_id res chain seq x y z
N VAL A 1 25.38 -2.41 13.12
CA VAL A 1 24.64 -2.48 14.39
C VAL A 1 24.82 -3.90 14.90
N GLU A 2 25.65 -4.08 15.95
CA GLU A 2 25.76 -5.36 16.65
C GLU A 2 24.45 -5.61 17.40
N ILE A 3 23.72 -6.61 16.98
CA ILE A 3 22.58 -7.12 17.76
C ILE A 3 23.12 -8.14 18.73
N SER A 4 23.47 -7.73 19.94
CA SER A 4 23.80 -8.64 21.03
C SER A 4 22.51 -9.27 21.55
N SER A 5 22.19 -10.50 21.10
CA SER A 5 21.10 -11.26 21.67
C SER A 5 21.61 -12.26 22.68
N LYS A 6 21.00 -12.33 23.85
CA LYS A 6 21.21 -13.38 24.86
C LYS A 6 20.47 -14.68 24.52
N ALA A 7 20.18 -14.94 23.24
CA ALA A 7 19.43 -16.11 22.82
C ALA A 7 20.33 -17.33 22.59
N PRO A 8 19.89 -18.54 22.99
CA PRO A 8 20.69 -19.74 22.85
C PRO A 8 20.75 -20.22 21.39
N SER A 9 21.93 -20.59 20.97
CA SER A 9 22.40 -21.59 20.00
C SER A 9 21.89 -21.65 18.56
N VAL A 10 20.79 -21.03 18.17
CA VAL A 10 20.45 -20.80 16.75
C VAL A 10 20.24 -19.32 16.58
N SER A 11 20.99 -18.69 15.69
CA SER A 11 20.89 -17.25 15.53
C SER A 11 19.47 -16.88 15.06
N ILE A 12 18.99 -15.73 15.51
CA ILE A 12 17.71 -15.15 15.02
C ILE A 12 17.68 -15.12 13.50
N GLN A 13 18.83 -14.85 12.86
CA GLN A 13 18.99 -14.85 11.40
C GLN A 13 18.72 -16.23 10.78
N GLU A 14 19.20 -17.32 11.39
CA GLU A 14 18.97 -18.68 10.88
C GLU A 14 17.50 -19.09 11.00
N LYS A 15 16.84 -18.75 12.10
CA LYS A 15 15.41 -18.99 12.27
C LYS A 15 14.56 -18.22 11.27
N TYR A 16 14.88 -16.94 11.07
CA TYR A 16 14.19 -16.12 10.08
C TYR A 16 14.45 -16.60 8.65
N LYS A 17 15.71 -17.02 8.37
CA LYS A 17 16.06 -17.63 7.09
C LYS A 17 15.27 -18.90 6.83
N ALA A 18 15.13 -19.78 7.80
CA ALA A 18 14.33 -20.99 7.65
C ALA A 18 12.86 -20.70 7.31
N TYR A 19 12.27 -19.70 7.95
CA TYR A 19 10.93 -19.21 7.60
C TYR A 19 10.85 -18.64 6.18
N ALA A 20 11.81 -17.79 5.80
CA ALA A 20 11.85 -17.18 4.47
C ALA A 20 12.05 -18.24 3.37
N ASP A 21 12.95 -19.21 3.60
CA ASP A 21 13.22 -20.32 2.68
C ASP A 21 11.97 -21.20 2.50
N ALA A 22 11.22 -21.47 3.57
CA ALA A 22 9.97 -22.24 3.49
C ALA A 22 8.92 -21.53 2.63
N ARG A 23 8.75 -20.22 2.80
CA ARG A 23 7.84 -19.42 1.95
C ARG A 23 8.26 -19.41 0.49
N ALA A 24 9.55 -19.22 0.23
CA ALA A 24 10.09 -19.23 -1.13
C ALA A 24 9.91 -20.60 -1.80
N GLN A 25 9.95 -21.70 -1.03
CA GLN A 25 9.69 -23.03 -1.57
C GLN A 25 8.24 -23.21 -2.01
N PHE A 26 7.26 -22.73 -1.23
CA PHE A 26 5.84 -22.77 -1.64
C PHE A 26 5.60 -22.01 -2.94
N GLU A 27 6.21 -20.82 -3.10
CA GLU A 27 6.10 -20.06 -4.35
C GLU A 27 6.70 -20.81 -5.53
N LYS A 28 7.87 -21.44 -5.35
CA LYS A 28 8.53 -22.22 -6.38
C LYS A 28 7.69 -23.44 -6.78
N ASP A 29 7.11 -24.14 -5.81
CA ASP A 29 6.28 -25.32 -6.06
C ASP A 29 4.99 -24.94 -6.80
N ALA A 30 4.35 -23.83 -6.43
CA ALA A 30 3.17 -23.34 -7.12
C ALA A 30 3.48 -22.92 -8.56
N ARG A 31 4.60 -22.23 -8.81
CA ARG A 31 5.04 -21.87 -10.17
C ARG A 31 5.32 -23.10 -11.01
N ALA A 32 6.05 -24.07 -10.49
CA ALA A 32 6.35 -25.31 -11.21
C ALA A 32 5.06 -26.06 -11.60
N ARG A 33 4.07 -26.10 -10.69
CA ARG A 33 2.78 -26.73 -10.97
C ARG A 33 1.97 -25.99 -12.02
N LEU A 34 2.01 -24.65 -12.04
CA LEU A 34 1.38 -23.85 -13.09
C LEU A 34 2.06 -24.03 -14.45
N GLU A 35 3.40 -24.13 -14.47
CA GLU A 35 4.16 -24.42 -15.70
C GLU A 35 3.84 -25.81 -16.25
N GLU A 36 3.72 -26.83 -15.39
CA GLU A 36 3.32 -28.20 -15.79
C GLU A 36 1.90 -28.24 -16.38
N LEU A 37 0.99 -27.44 -15.84
CA LEU A 37 -0.39 -27.34 -16.33
C LEU A 37 -0.48 -26.67 -17.71
N GLY A 38 0.43 -25.75 -18.02
CA GLY A 38 0.45 -25.01 -19.28
C GLY A 38 -0.66 -23.98 -19.44
N ASP A 39 -0.61 -23.25 -20.55
CA ASP A 39 -1.55 -22.13 -20.80
C ASP A 39 -2.99 -22.60 -21.07
N GLU A 40 -3.15 -23.82 -21.62
CA GLU A 40 -4.46 -24.39 -22.00
C GLU A 40 -5.23 -25.01 -20.83
N ALA A 41 -4.65 -25.09 -19.63
CA ALA A 41 -5.35 -25.64 -18.46
C ALA A 41 -6.54 -24.75 -18.07
N GLU A 42 -7.63 -25.40 -17.61
CA GLU A 42 -8.83 -24.71 -17.14
C GLU A 42 -8.50 -23.72 -16.00
N ASP A 43 -9.11 -22.55 -16.03
CA ASP A 43 -8.89 -21.51 -15.01
C ASP A 43 -9.19 -22.01 -13.59
N SER A 44 -10.20 -22.86 -13.43
CA SER A 44 -10.53 -23.50 -12.15
C SER A 44 -9.39 -24.33 -11.56
N VAL A 45 -8.58 -25.00 -12.42
CA VAL A 45 -7.43 -25.80 -11.99
C VAL A 45 -6.27 -24.88 -11.60
N LYS A 46 -6.05 -23.81 -12.34
CA LYS A 46 -5.05 -22.80 -12.01
C LYS A 46 -5.41 -22.09 -10.69
N GLU A 47 -6.68 -21.74 -10.51
CA GLU A 47 -7.20 -21.13 -9.28
C GLU A 47 -6.98 -22.04 -8.06
N GLN A 48 -7.17 -23.36 -8.22
CA GLN A 48 -6.88 -24.30 -7.13
C GLN A 48 -5.40 -24.30 -6.71
N VAL A 49 -4.46 -24.16 -7.67
CA VAL A 49 -3.02 -24.05 -7.34
C VAL A 49 -2.74 -22.78 -6.55
N TYR A 50 -3.37 -21.66 -6.89
CA TYR A 50 -3.23 -20.42 -6.13
C TYR A 50 -3.83 -20.54 -4.73
N ASN A 51 -5.01 -21.14 -4.59
CA ASN A 51 -5.65 -21.36 -3.30
C ASN A 51 -4.81 -22.29 -2.39
N ASP A 52 -4.26 -23.38 -2.94
CA ASP A 52 -3.36 -24.28 -2.21
C ASP A 52 -2.08 -23.54 -1.73
N TYR A 53 -1.51 -22.70 -2.59
CA TYR A 53 -0.35 -21.87 -2.25
C TYR A 53 -0.67 -20.86 -1.14
N GLU A 54 -1.76 -20.11 -1.28
CA GLU A 54 -2.19 -19.12 -0.26
C GLU A 54 -2.45 -19.80 1.11
N ALA A 55 -3.09 -20.96 1.11
CA ALA A 55 -3.33 -21.74 2.32
C ALA A 55 -2.02 -22.18 2.97
N ALA A 56 -1.06 -22.69 2.19
CA ALA A 56 0.25 -23.14 2.70
C ALA A 56 1.06 -21.96 3.26
N VAL A 57 1.07 -20.81 2.57
CA VAL A 57 1.74 -19.59 3.03
C VAL A 57 1.09 -19.09 4.31
N LYS A 58 -0.23 -19.05 4.38
CA LYS A 58 -0.95 -18.63 5.58
C LYS A 58 -0.62 -19.50 6.78
N GLU A 59 -0.67 -20.82 6.62
CA GLU A 59 -0.34 -21.77 7.70
C GLU A 59 1.11 -21.60 8.17
N CYS A 60 2.06 -21.40 7.24
CA CYS A 60 3.46 -21.13 7.55
C CYS A 60 3.62 -19.85 8.38
N ASN A 61 2.95 -18.77 7.96
CA ASN A 61 2.96 -17.47 8.62
C ASN A 61 2.38 -17.57 10.04
N ASP A 62 1.22 -18.19 10.18
CA ASP A 62 0.54 -18.36 11.48
C ASP A 62 1.43 -19.15 12.46
N LYS A 63 2.00 -20.27 12.02
CA LYS A 63 2.94 -21.07 12.84
C LYS A 63 4.20 -20.29 13.21
N ALA A 64 4.79 -19.57 12.27
CA ALA A 64 6.00 -18.78 12.50
C ALA A 64 5.73 -17.64 13.49
N PHE A 65 4.60 -16.95 13.37
CA PHE A 65 4.18 -15.90 14.31
C PHE A 65 3.96 -16.49 15.71
N ASP A 66 3.16 -17.54 15.81
CA ASP A 66 2.81 -18.16 17.10
C ASP A 66 4.04 -18.68 17.86
N ALA A 67 5.00 -19.26 17.14
CA ALA A 67 6.22 -19.80 17.73
C ALA A 67 7.24 -18.70 18.13
N ASN A 68 7.04 -17.46 17.76
CA ASN A 68 8.04 -16.38 17.93
C ASN A 68 7.46 -15.07 18.51
N LYS A 69 6.31 -15.13 19.19
CA LYS A 69 5.69 -13.94 19.82
C LYS A 69 6.58 -13.26 20.86
N ASP A 70 7.51 -14.01 21.44
CA ASP A 70 8.46 -13.59 22.47
C ASP A 70 9.77 -13.02 21.93
N ASN A 71 9.93 -12.95 20.59
CA ASN A 71 11.16 -12.49 19.97
C ASN A 71 10.92 -11.73 18.67
N ILE A 72 11.98 -11.10 18.16
CA ILE A 72 11.90 -10.20 16.99
C ILE A 72 11.39 -10.88 15.71
N ILE A 73 11.51 -12.22 15.60
CA ILE A 73 11.02 -12.95 14.42
C ILE A 73 9.50 -12.82 14.33
N GLY A 74 8.77 -12.89 15.45
CA GLY A 74 7.33 -12.67 15.43
C GLY A 74 6.94 -11.31 14.89
N ALA A 75 7.66 -10.25 15.29
CA ALA A 75 7.46 -8.92 14.75
C ALA A 75 7.80 -8.84 13.24
N MET A 76 8.86 -9.51 12.79
CA MET A 76 9.24 -9.56 11.37
C MET A 76 8.21 -10.35 10.54
N VAL A 77 7.69 -11.45 11.06
CA VAL A 77 6.59 -12.19 10.42
C VAL A 77 5.35 -11.32 10.30
N LEU A 78 4.96 -10.64 11.39
CA LEU A 78 3.83 -9.73 11.38
C LEU A 78 4.02 -8.56 10.38
N SER A 79 5.25 -8.03 10.25
CA SER A 79 5.56 -6.99 9.26
C SER A 79 5.35 -7.46 7.81
N THR A 80 5.42 -8.75 7.56
CA THR A 80 5.09 -9.34 6.26
C THR A 80 3.58 -9.53 6.09
N LEU A 81 2.89 -9.94 7.17
CA LEU A 81 1.45 -10.19 7.15
C LEU A 81 0.60 -8.92 7.07
N GLN A 82 1.12 -7.78 7.53
CA GLN A 82 0.35 -6.53 7.65
C GLN A 82 -0.28 -6.05 6.34
N TYR A 83 0.24 -6.48 5.19
CA TYR A 83 -0.28 -6.10 3.88
C TYR A 83 -1.62 -6.77 3.56
N ASP A 84 -1.87 -7.95 4.14
CA ASP A 84 -3.08 -8.75 3.93
C ASP A 84 -4.09 -8.59 5.09
N LEU A 85 -3.75 -7.77 6.09
CA LEU A 85 -4.53 -7.60 7.31
C LEU A 85 -5.13 -6.19 7.41
N THR A 86 -6.30 -6.12 8.04
CA THR A 86 -6.86 -4.82 8.43
C THR A 86 -6.04 -4.19 9.55
N PRO A 87 -6.07 -2.85 9.71
CA PRO A 87 -5.39 -2.18 10.82
C PRO A 87 -5.77 -2.73 12.20
N ALA A 88 -7.02 -3.11 12.40
CA ALA A 88 -7.50 -3.71 13.66
C ALA A 88 -6.91 -5.11 13.91
N GLN A 89 -6.74 -5.92 12.85
CA GLN A 89 -6.10 -7.23 12.95
C GLN A 89 -4.61 -7.09 13.28
N VAL A 90 -3.90 -6.18 12.61
CA VAL A 90 -2.48 -5.92 12.90
C VAL A 90 -2.31 -5.42 14.34
N ASP A 91 -3.15 -4.50 14.79
CA ASP A 91 -3.14 -3.99 16.17
C ASP A 91 -3.36 -5.12 17.20
N SER A 92 -4.32 -6.00 16.93
CA SER A 92 -4.58 -7.17 17.76
C SER A 92 -3.36 -8.11 17.82
N MET A 93 -2.69 -8.35 16.69
CA MET A 93 -1.49 -9.19 16.65
C MET A 93 -0.28 -8.53 17.30
N LEU A 94 -0.11 -7.22 17.18
CA LEU A 94 0.93 -6.46 17.91
C LEU A 94 0.79 -6.61 19.42
N ASN A 95 -0.43 -6.66 19.93
CA ASN A 95 -0.71 -6.86 21.37
C ASN A 95 -0.41 -8.29 21.87
N LEU A 96 -0.20 -9.26 20.95
CA LEU A 96 0.23 -10.61 21.28
C LEU A 96 1.76 -10.76 21.37
N LEU A 97 2.52 -9.78 20.87
CA LEU A 97 3.97 -9.78 20.96
C LEU A 97 4.43 -9.47 22.38
N ASP A 98 5.60 -9.99 22.76
CA ASP A 98 6.21 -9.65 24.05
C ASP A 98 6.39 -8.12 24.18
N PRO A 99 5.98 -7.52 25.31
CA PRO A 99 6.08 -6.06 25.51
C PRO A 99 7.50 -5.51 25.35
N SER A 100 8.55 -6.31 25.58
CA SER A 100 9.94 -5.89 25.38
C SER A 100 10.28 -5.55 23.92
N LEU A 101 9.45 -5.99 22.96
CA LEU A 101 9.61 -5.70 21.54
C LEU A 101 9.00 -4.35 21.13
N SER A 102 8.27 -3.68 22.03
CA SER A 102 7.56 -2.42 21.74
C SER A 102 8.47 -1.30 21.20
N GLU A 103 9.72 -1.25 21.67
CA GLU A 103 10.72 -0.27 21.25
C GLU A 103 11.53 -0.71 20.02
N SER A 104 11.28 -1.90 19.48
CA SER A 104 11.95 -2.32 18.25
C SER A 104 11.48 -1.46 17.06
N SER A 105 12.41 -1.18 16.13
CA SER A 105 12.09 -0.36 14.96
C SER A 105 10.93 -0.95 14.15
N VAL A 106 10.86 -2.29 14.01
CA VAL A 106 9.81 -2.99 13.27
C VAL A 106 8.43 -2.75 13.89
N VAL A 107 8.30 -2.93 15.21
CA VAL A 107 7.03 -2.72 15.93
C VAL A 107 6.65 -1.24 15.92
N SER A 108 7.62 -0.35 16.16
CA SER A 108 7.40 1.10 16.15
C SER A 108 6.90 1.59 14.78
N MET A 109 7.50 1.09 13.68
CA MET A 109 7.07 1.44 12.31
C MET A 109 5.66 0.94 12.01
N MET A 110 5.32 -0.31 12.38
CA MET A 110 3.98 -0.85 12.21
C MET A 110 2.93 -0.04 12.98
N LYS A 111 3.20 0.29 14.25
CA LYS A 111 2.29 1.12 15.07
C LYS A 111 2.06 2.48 14.42
N LYS A 112 3.13 3.18 13.99
CA LYS A 112 3.01 4.46 13.30
C LYS A 112 2.15 4.36 12.04
N ALA A 113 2.36 3.32 11.22
CA ALA A 113 1.57 3.12 10.00
C ALA A 113 0.08 2.85 10.31
N ILE A 114 -0.22 2.09 11.36
CA ILE A 114 -1.60 1.82 11.81
C ILE A 114 -2.25 3.11 12.32
N ASP A 115 -1.57 3.87 13.15
CA ASP A 115 -2.09 5.11 13.71
C ASP A 115 -2.35 6.14 12.59
N ALA A 116 -1.44 6.24 11.62
CA ALA A 116 -1.62 7.06 10.43
C ALA A 116 -2.83 6.60 9.58
N LYS A 117 -2.99 5.29 9.35
CA LYS A 117 -4.17 4.73 8.66
C LYS A 117 -5.48 5.01 9.40
N LYS A 118 -5.48 4.91 10.74
CA LYS A 118 -6.65 5.24 11.58
C LYS A 118 -6.99 6.73 11.51
N ALA A 119 -5.97 7.59 11.61
CA ALA A 119 -6.14 9.05 11.55
C ALA A 119 -6.62 9.54 10.19
N THR A 120 -6.33 8.81 9.13
CA THR A 120 -6.72 9.12 7.75
C THR A 120 -7.69 8.09 7.16
N ALA A 121 -8.56 7.51 8.00
CA ALA A 121 -9.60 6.59 7.55
C ALA A 121 -10.68 7.31 6.73
N GLU A 122 -11.48 6.55 5.99
CA GLU A 122 -12.67 7.09 5.31
C GLU A 122 -13.59 7.78 6.34
N GLY A 123 -14.04 8.99 6.02
CA GLY A 123 -14.79 9.87 6.91
C GLY A 123 -13.93 10.80 7.77
N ALA A 124 -12.62 10.60 7.87
CA ALA A 124 -11.73 11.53 8.56
C ALA A 124 -11.37 12.74 7.67
N MET A 125 -10.95 13.83 8.31
CA MET A 125 -10.38 14.98 7.59
C MET A 125 -8.99 14.63 7.05
N PHE A 126 -8.60 15.24 5.93
CA PHE A 126 -7.26 15.09 5.39
C PHE A 126 -6.18 15.59 6.37
N THR A 127 -5.01 15.00 6.31
CA THR A 127 -3.82 15.47 6.99
C THR A 127 -2.94 16.22 6.00
N ASP A 128 -2.69 17.50 6.26
CA ASP A 128 -1.92 18.35 5.35
C ASP A 128 -0.43 18.01 5.37
N PHE A 129 0.24 18.26 4.26
CA PHE A 129 1.70 18.23 4.14
C PHE A 129 2.18 19.32 3.19
N ASP A 130 3.44 19.72 3.35
CA ASP A 130 4.13 20.73 2.55
C ASP A 130 5.36 20.12 1.91
N ILE A 131 5.45 20.20 0.60
CA ILE A 131 6.61 19.75 -0.19
C ILE A 131 7.11 20.93 -1.00
N ASP A 132 8.26 21.44 -0.62
CA ASP A 132 8.92 22.56 -1.31
C ASP A 132 8.00 23.81 -1.46
N GLY A 133 7.12 24.04 -0.50
CA GLY A 133 6.19 25.16 -0.47
C GLY A 133 4.85 24.90 -1.16
N VAL A 134 4.62 23.71 -1.71
CA VAL A 134 3.32 23.26 -2.25
C VAL A 134 2.63 22.34 -1.25
N LYS A 135 1.41 22.69 -0.86
CA LYS A 135 0.66 21.98 0.16
C LYS A 135 -0.47 21.15 -0.43
N LEU A 136 -0.81 20.03 0.23
CA LEU A 136 -2.01 19.31 -0.13
C LEU A 136 -3.25 20.19 0.02
N SER A 137 -3.27 21.06 1.04
CA SER A 137 -4.34 22.03 1.28
C SER A 137 -4.45 23.14 0.21
N ASP A 138 -3.53 23.25 -0.74
CA ASP A 138 -3.70 24.12 -1.88
C ASP A 138 -4.74 23.58 -2.87
N TYR A 139 -4.99 22.28 -2.84
CA TYR A 139 -5.89 21.56 -3.73
C TYR A 139 -7.12 20.99 -3.00
N VAL A 140 -6.91 20.34 -1.86
CA VAL A 140 -7.95 19.61 -1.08
C VAL A 140 -8.62 20.56 -0.08
N GLY A 141 -9.95 20.38 0.13
CA GLY A 141 -10.72 21.24 1.02
C GLY A 141 -11.03 22.63 0.45
N LYS A 142 -11.07 22.77 -0.85
CA LYS A 142 -11.34 24.03 -1.57
C LYS A 142 -12.68 24.06 -2.29
N GLY A 143 -13.63 23.25 -1.82
CA GLY A 143 -14.97 23.21 -2.41
C GLY A 143 -15.12 22.27 -3.59
N LYS A 144 -14.09 21.49 -3.94
CA LYS A 144 -14.10 20.48 -5.00
C LYS A 144 -13.80 19.10 -4.46
N TYR A 145 -14.29 18.07 -5.14
CA TYR A 145 -13.76 16.74 -5.00
C TYR A 145 -12.38 16.67 -5.65
N VAL A 146 -11.43 16.04 -4.99
CA VAL A 146 -10.06 15.90 -5.52
C VAL A 146 -9.66 14.42 -5.45
N LEU A 147 -9.33 13.84 -6.61
CA LEU A 147 -8.73 12.52 -6.70
C LEU A 147 -7.21 12.66 -6.59
N VAL A 148 -6.63 12.13 -5.53
CA VAL A 148 -5.19 12.18 -5.28
C VAL A 148 -4.57 10.81 -5.54
N ASP A 149 -3.61 10.76 -6.47
CA ASP A 149 -2.85 9.55 -6.84
C ASP A 149 -1.43 9.62 -6.28
N PHE A 150 -1.10 8.70 -5.37
CA PHE A 150 0.26 8.52 -4.88
C PHE A 150 0.97 7.48 -5.74
N TRP A 151 2.02 7.90 -6.43
CA TRP A 151 2.66 7.13 -7.49
C TRP A 151 4.18 7.31 -7.57
N ALA A 152 4.85 6.54 -8.44
CA ALA A 152 6.26 6.72 -8.77
C ALA A 152 6.55 6.27 -10.21
N SER A 153 7.59 6.85 -10.84
CA SER A 153 8.00 6.55 -12.21
C SER A 153 8.43 5.09 -12.42
N TRP A 154 9.03 4.48 -11.41
CA TRP A 154 9.45 3.08 -11.43
C TRP A 154 8.29 2.09 -11.18
N CYS A 155 7.13 2.56 -10.71
CA CYS A 155 5.98 1.74 -10.34
C CYS A 155 5.19 1.30 -11.60
N GLY A 156 5.37 0.06 -12.02
CA GLY A 156 4.64 -0.52 -13.16
C GLY A 156 3.11 -0.49 -13.00
N PRO A 157 2.56 -0.97 -11.86
CA PRO A 157 1.13 -0.86 -11.58
C PRO A 157 0.59 0.57 -11.62
N CYS A 158 1.33 1.56 -11.08
CA CYS A 158 0.91 2.97 -11.11
C CYS A 158 0.75 3.47 -12.55
N LYS A 159 1.69 3.14 -13.42
CA LYS A 159 1.61 3.51 -14.85
C LYS A 159 0.42 2.90 -15.56
N ARG A 160 -0.09 1.74 -15.09
CA ARG A 160 -1.33 1.14 -15.63
C ARG A 160 -2.59 1.86 -15.16
N GLU A 161 -2.54 2.55 -14.00
CA GLU A 161 -3.67 3.35 -13.50
C GLU A 161 -3.77 4.73 -14.17
N ILE A 162 -2.69 5.30 -14.71
CA ILE A 162 -2.73 6.62 -15.36
C ILE A 162 -3.82 6.73 -16.44
N PRO A 163 -4.03 5.75 -17.34
CA PRO A 163 -5.13 5.80 -18.30
C PRO A 163 -6.53 5.85 -17.65
N ASN A 164 -6.74 5.14 -16.53
CA ASN A 164 -8.00 5.16 -15.79
C ASN A 164 -8.23 6.55 -15.16
N ILE A 165 -7.19 7.10 -14.51
CA ILE A 165 -7.21 8.45 -13.94
C ILE A 165 -7.47 9.49 -15.02
N LYS A 166 -6.79 9.38 -16.17
CA LYS A 166 -6.97 10.27 -17.30
C LYS A 166 -8.41 10.26 -17.85
N LYS A 167 -9.01 9.08 -17.97
CA LYS A 167 -10.42 8.94 -18.39
C LYS A 167 -11.35 9.69 -17.44
N VAL A 168 -11.11 9.58 -16.14
CA VAL A 168 -11.89 10.27 -15.10
C VAL A 168 -11.63 11.79 -15.16
N TYR A 169 -10.37 12.21 -15.29
CA TYR A 169 -10.03 13.61 -15.43
C TYR A 169 -10.71 14.24 -16.65
N ASP A 170 -10.54 13.67 -17.84
CA ASP A 170 -11.11 14.19 -19.08
C ASP A 170 -12.65 14.32 -19.01
N LYS A 171 -13.31 13.39 -18.30
CA LYS A 171 -14.77 13.33 -18.17
C LYS A 171 -15.35 14.27 -17.11
N TYR A 172 -14.65 14.48 -16.00
CA TYR A 172 -15.22 15.13 -14.82
C TYR A 172 -14.55 16.43 -14.41
N VAL A 173 -13.28 16.73 -14.84
CA VAL A 173 -12.56 17.92 -14.39
C VAL A 173 -13.37 19.21 -14.62
N GLY A 174 -13.47 20.08 -13.61
CA GLY A 174 -14.26 21.32 -13.69
C GLY A 174 -14.34 22.07 -12.38
N ASP A 175 -15.51 22.69 -12.17
CA ASP A 175 -15.74 23.50 -10.97
C ASP A 175 -15.86 22.62 -9.72
N ASP A 176 -16.35 21.38 -9.87
CA ASP A 176 -16.64 20.45 -8.77
C ASP A 176 -15.61 19.33 -8.60
N PHE A 177 -14.67 19.16 -9.54
CA PHE A 177 -13.71 18.04 -9.51
C PHE A 177 -12.36 18.39 -10.10
N ASP A 178 -11.30 17.86 -9.49
CA ASP A 178 -9.93 17.94 -9.98
C ASP A 178 -9.14 16.67 -9.66
N VAL A 179 -7.93 16.55 -10.24
CA VAL A 179 -6.98 15.47 -9.99
C VAL A 179 -5.64 16.05 -9.57
N LEU A 180 -4.96 15.38 -8.64
CA LEU A 180 -3.63 15.67 -8.18
C LEU A 180 -2.80 14.39 -8.15
N SER A 181 -1.65 14.36 -8.79
CA SER A 181 -0.66 13.30 -8.61
C SER A 181 0.43 13.72 -7.63
N VAL A 182 0.81 12.82 -6.73
CA VAL A 182 1.84 13.04 -5.71
C VAL A 182 2.93 12.00 -5.91
N ALA A 183 4.11 12.44 -6.37
CA ALA A 183 5.25 11.56 -6.62
C ALA A 183 5.97 11.24 -5.31
N VAL A 184 5.93 9.95 -4.93
CA VAL A 184 6.52 9.43 -3.68
C VAL A 184 7.65 8.45 -3.98
N TRP A 185 8.66 8.38 -3.11
CA TRP A 185 9.78 7.43 -3.20
C TRP A 185 10.51 7.44 -4.56
N ASP A 186 10.59 8.59 -5.20
CA ASP A 186 11.04 8.72 -6.59
C ASP A 186 12.09 9.82 -6.78
N GLN A 187 12.79 9.76 -7.88
CA GLN A 187 13.66 10.83 -8.32
C GLN A 187 12.82 11.91 -9.03
N PRO A 188 12.91 13.19 -8.64
CA PRO A 188 12.04 14.24 -9.17
C PRO A 188 12.02 14.31 -10.69
N GLN A 189 13.17 14.24 -11.36
CA GLN A 189 13.23 14.29 -12.82
C GLN A 189 12.60 13.08 -13.49
N ALA A 190 12.74 11.88 -12.88
CA ALA A 190 12.14 10.67 -13.42
C ALA A 190 10.60 10.72 -13.35
N SER A 191 10.04 11.29 -12.28
CA SER A 191 8.60 11.53 -12.16
C SER A 191 8.10 12.47 -13.25
N VAL A 192 8.76 13.62 -13.44
CA VAL A 192 8.39 14.61 -14.50
C VAL A 192 8.44 13.99 -15.90
N ASP A 193 9.53 13.28 -16.22
CA ASP A 193 9.70 12.69 -17.55
C ASP A 193 8.66 11.58 -17.80
N THR A 194 8.34 10.79 -16.79
CA THR A 194 7.32 9.73 -16.89
C THR A 194 5.91 10.32 -16.99
N ALA A 195 5.56 11.30 -16.17
CA ALA A 195 4.27 11.98 -16.24
C ALA A 195 4.03 12.55 -17.64
N LYS A 196 5.02 13.23 -18.20
CA LYS A 196 4.97 13.74 -19.58
C LYS A 196 4.81 12.64 -20.62
N ALA A 197 5.55 11.53 -20.49
CA ALA A 197 5.48 10.41 -21.43
C ALA A 197 4.11 9.71 -21.42
N TYR A 198 3.43 9.68 -20.27
CA TYR A 198 2.10 9.11 -20.10
C TYR A 198 0.95 10.12 -20.31
N GLY A 199 1.28 11.38 -20.64
CA GLY A 199 0.28 12.42 -20.95
C GLY A 199 -0.51 12.89 -19.73
N VAL A 200 0.13 12.90 -18.55
CA VAL A 200 -0.40 13.56 -17.35
C VAL A 200 -0.49 15.06 -17.65
N ASN A 201 -1.68 15.63 -17.48
CA ASN A 201 -1.99 17.02 -17.81
C ASN A 201 -2.81 17.71 -16.71
N TRP A 202 -2.72 17.19 -15.49
CA TRP A 202 -3.30 17.73 -14.27
C TRP A 202 -2.21 18.13 -13.26
N ASN A 203 -2.60 18.59 -12.08
CA ASN A 203 -1.68 19.08 -11.06
C ASN A 203 -0.79 17.97 -10.49
N GLU A 204 0.46 18.31 -10.16
CA GLU A 204 1.43 17.38 -9.59
C GLU A 204 2.17 18.00 -8.40
N ILE A 205 2.40 17.22 -7.35
CA ILE A 205 3.39 17.48 -6.29
C ILE A 205 4.55 16.51 -6.52
N ILE A 206 5.71 17.06 -6.82
CA ILE A 206 6.93 16.32 -7.12
C ILE A 206 7.81 16.24 -5.86
N ASN A 207 8.63 15.20 -5.72
CA ASN A 207 9.62 15.05 -4.65
C ASN A 207 9.02 14.85 -3.24
N ALA A 208 7.81 14.32 -3.12
CA ALA A 208 7.17 14.14 -1.82
C ALA A 208 7.83 13.08 -0.94
N GLN A 209 8.63 12.19 -1.52
CA GLN A 209 9.35 11.11 -0.83
C GLN A 209 8.44 10.30 0.10
N ALA A 210 8.83 10.09 1.35
CA ALA A 210 8.04 9.34 2.33
C ALA A 210 7.04 10.20 3.11
N VAL A 211 7.08 11.53 2.98
CA VAL A 211 6.28 12.43 3.82
C VAL A 211 4.79 12.10 3.79
N PRO A 212 4.11 12.10 2.61
CA PRO A 212 2.67 11.80 2.59
C PRO A 212 2.38 10.33 2.88
N THR A 213 3.25 9.41 2.49
CA THR A 213 3.03 7.98 2.73
C THR A 213 3.10 7.63 4.22
N ASP A 214 3.99 8.28 4.96
CA ASP A 214 4.07 8.14 6.42
C ASP A 214 2.83 8.72 7.11
N LEU A 215 2.37 9.91 6.67
CA LEU A 215 1.20 10.59 7.24
C LEU A 215 -0.11 9.84 6.99
N TYR A 216 -0.24 9.17 5.85
CA TYR A 216 -1.46 8.44 5.46
C TYR A 216 -1.37 6.94 5.72
N GLY A 217 -0.25 6.44 6.27
CA GLY A 217 -0.01 5.03 6.49
C GLY A 217 -0.01 4.21 5.19
N ILE A 218 0.45 4.81 4.07
CA ILE A 218 0.54 4.18 2.76
C ILE A 218 1.79 3.32 2.72
N GLN A 219 1.62 2.02 2.57
CA GLN A 219 2.70 1.04 2.55
C GLN A 219 3.03 0.51 1.16
N GLY A 220 2.21 0.86 0.16
CA GLY A 220 2.40 0.45 -1.23
C GLY A 220 1.68 1.38 -2.20
N ILE A 221 2.19 1.47 -3.42
CA ILE A 221 1.63 2.26 -4.52
C ILE A 221 1.32 1.36 -5.73
N PRO A 222 0.35 1.76 -6.58
CA PRO A 222 -0.45 2.98 -6.51
C PRO A 222 -1.31 3.03 -5.25
N HIS A 223 -1.62 4.21 -4.74
CA HIS A 223 -2.63 4.41 -3.71
C HIS A 223 -3.44 5.65 -4.06
N ILE A 224 -4.72 5.48 -4.33
CA ILE A 224 -5.57 6.55 -4.85
C ILE A 224 -6.66 6.85 -3.82
N ILE A 225 -6.79 8.15 -3.48
CA ILE A 225 -7.74 8.64 -2.48
C ILE A 225 -8.65 9.68 -3.11
N LEU A 226 -9.96 9.57 -2.92
CA LEU A 226 -10.91 10.61 -3.23
C LEU A 226 -11.19 11.45 -1.98
N PHE A 227 -10.98 12.75 -2.08
CA PHE A 227 -11.30 13.74 -1.05
C PHE A 227 -12.55 14.51 -1.42
N GLY A 228 -13.40 14.80 -0.43
CA GLY A 228 -14.57 15.64 -0.56
C GLY A 228 -14.24 17.14 -0.59
N PRO A 229 -15.26 17.98 -0.90
CA PRO A 229 -15.08 19.45 -1.04
C PRO A 229 -14.61 20.14 0.24
N ASP A 230 -14.91 19.56 1.39
CA ASP A 230 -14.48 20.04 2.71
C ASP A 230 -13.13 19.47 3.16
N GLY A 231 -12.57 18.52 2.40
CA GLY A 231 -11.33 17.82 2.73
C GLY A 231 -11.55 16.48 3.47
N THR A 232 -12.79 16.04 3.63
CA THR A 232 -13.08 14.69 4.17
C THR A 232 -12.57 13.61 3.21
N ILE A 233 -11.95 12.57 3.73
CA ILE A 233 -11.53 11.39 2.96
C ILE A 233 -12.78 10.57 2.63
N VAL A 234 -13.19 10.57 1.37
CA VAL A 234 -14.40 9.90 0.89
C VAL A 234 -14.14 8.41 0.69
N LYS A 235 -13.05 8.09 -0.03
CA LYS A 235 -12.70 6.71 -0.36
C LYS A 235 -11.19 6.58 -0.50
N ARG A 236 -10.66 5.43 -0.05
CA ARG A 236 -9.25 5.09 -0.16
C ARG A 236 -9.03 3.87 -1.02
N ASP A 237 -7.81 3.74 -1.51
CA ASP A 237 -7.31 2.56 -2.23
C ASP A 237 -8.12 2.21 -3.48
N LEU A 238 -8.55 3.24 -4.20
CA LEU A 238 -9.28 3.12 -5.47
C LEU A 238 -8.39 2.52 -6.56
N ARG A 239 -8.98 1.69 -7.44
CA ARG A 239 -8.29 1.03 -8.57
C ARG A 239 -9.21 0.85 -9.77
N GLY A 240 -8.60 0.87 -10.97
CA GLY A 240 -9.27 0.49 -12.21
C GLY A 240 -10.58 1.22 -12.44
N GLU A 241 -11.63 0.47 -12.80
CA GLU A 241 -12.97 1.01 -13.04
C GLU A 241 -13.63 1.58 -11.78
N GLY A 242 -13.26 1.06 -10.59
CA GLY A 242 -13.74 1.56 -9.31
C GLY A 242 -13.42 3.04 -9.05
N ILE A 243 -12.42 3.62 -9.73
CA ILE A 243 -12.11 5.06 -9.66
C ILE A 243 -13.28 5.86 -10.24
N GLU A 244 -13.71 5.51 -11.45
CA GLU A 244 -14.81 6.21 -12.12
C GLU A 244 -16.16 5.96 -11.41
N GLU A 245 -16.40 4.72 -10.99
CA GLU A 245 -17.62 4.36 -10.25
C GLU A 245 -17.78 5.17 -8.96
N GLU A 246 -16.66 5.40 -8.23
CA GLU A 246 -16.71 6.18 -7.00
C GLU A 246 -16.94 7.66 -7.29
N VAL A 247 -16.18 8.26 -8.23
CA VAL A 247 -16.30 9.69 -8.61
C VAL A 247 -17.70 9.99 -9.13
N ALA A 248 -18.29 9.11 -9.94
CA ALA A 248 -19.63 9.29 -10.53
C ALA A 248 -20.77 9.39 -9.50
N LYS A 249 -20.55 8.95 -8.25
CA LYS A 249 -21.54 9.09 -7.17
C LYS A 249 -21.73 10.54 -6.72
N TYR A 250 -20.71 11.37 -6.92
CA TYR A 250 -20.63 12.73 -6.35
C TYR A 250 -20.52 13.82 -7.41
N VAL A 251 -19.99 13.51 -8.58
CA VAL A 251 -19.65 14.49 -9.63
C VAL A 251 -20.39 14.17 -10.92
N THR A 252 -21.03 15.16 -11.51
CA THR A 252 -21.69 15.01 -12.81
C THR A 252 -20.70 15.15 -13.95
N ALA A 253 -20.75 14.24 -14.92
CA ALA A 253 -19.91 14.34 -16.11
C ALA A 253 -20.17 15.63 -16.91
N LYS A 254 -19.12 16.19 -17.49
CA LYS A 254 -19.27 17.31 -18.44
C LYS A 254 -20.15 16.89 -19.61
N LYS A 255 -20.95 17.82 -20.09
CA LYS A 255 -21.74 17.68 -21.33
C LYS A 255 -20.85 17.91 -22.56
#